data_40d89dbccbcd6734ba3d0a02604d2477
#
_entry.id   40d89dbccbcd6734ba3d0a02604d2477
#
_cell.length_a   1.000
_cell.length_b   1.000
_cell.length_c   1.000
_cell.angle_alpha   90.00
_cell.angle_beta   90.00
_cell.angle_gamma   90.00
#
_symmetry.space_group_name_H-M   'P 1'
#
loop_
_entity.id
_entity.type
_entity.pdbx_description
1 polymer ?
#
loop_
_entity_poly.entity_id
_entity_poly.type
_entity_poly.pdbx_seq_one_letter_code
_entity_poly.pdbx_strand_id
1 'polypeptide(L)'
;VTDIESILETLHFPDAPKMVAGPYPGPRAAEALALSARTESMARGGGRMPVVMDRAFGATFKDPDGSTFIDLSAGVGVSSVGRCHPKVQKAIVEQSQQLMHAMEVNSTRRTELAARLSALMPEGLRNDCITFFAQSGSDALEAAVKFARRVTGRHQIIAFHGGYHGVWHASNALTTGTAYRKGYGPFMGGVIHAPYPYAYRFPFDTTHKSAEQIAGEYVDYLLNTPYTAADDVAAVIVEPVQGEGGYVPPSPEFLQLLRKACDRSGTLLIVDEVQCGAGRTGRMWAVEHTGVKPDMLTFGKGIGGDVPMAGIAMRSDLAARIPDGSVPNTFAANSLSAAVALTNLEILHDPELGLMPRAELLGQEVQERVRGFQSPYVGEVRGKGLMIGIELVEDKATKEPLAPEKVGRIMEYVLGHGVLMVPCGRYGNVMRVMPSLTISKRLLHRALDVFGEALASL
;
A
#
# COMPACT_ATOMS: atom_id res chain seq x y z
N VAL A 1 -5.97 -6.49 -33.15
CA VAL A 1 -5.90 -6.28 -31.70
C VAL A 1 -4.43 -6.28 -31.36
N THR A 2 -3.89 -5.11 -31.02
CA THR A 2 -2.50 -4.99 -30.56
C THR A 2 -2.39 -5.79 -29.27
N ASP A 3 -1.41 -6.70 -29.19
CA ASP A 3 -1.19 -7.49 -27.97
C ASP A 3 -0.75 -6.54 -26.83
N ILE A 4 -1.50 -6.53 -25.74
CA ILE A 4 -1.24 -5.68 -24.57
C ILE A 4 0.21 -5.87 -24.08
N GLU A 5 0.75 -7.08 -24.09
CA GLU A 5 2.12 -7.35 -23.63
C GLU A 5 3.15 -6.60 -24.50
N SER A 6 2.90 -6.51 -25.82
CA SER A 6 3.75 -5.73 -26.72
C SER A 6 3.76 -4.23 -26.38
N ILE A 7 2.59 -3.67 -26.00
CA ILE A 7 2.50 -2.28 -25.54
C ILE A 7 3.28 -2.11 -24.23
N LEU A 8 3.06 -3.01 -23.27
CA LEU A 8 3.69 -2.91 -21.96
C LEU A 8 5.20 -3.09 -22.04
N GLU A 9 5.73 -3.91 -22.94
CA GLU A 9 7.17 -4.04 -23.14
C GLU A 9 7.84 -2.71 -23.56
N THR A 10 7.13 -1.84 -24.26
CA THR A 10 7.67 -0.51 -24.63
C THR A 10 7.78 0.47 -23.47
N LEU A 11 7.16 0.15 -22.31
CA LEU A 11 7.13 1.00 -21.11
C LEU A 11 8.25 0.65 -20.11
N HIS A 12 9.31 -0.06 -20.53
CA HIS A 12 10.41 -0.48 -19.67
C HIS A 12 11.76 -0.33 -20.37
N PHE A 13 12.85 -0.29 -19.61
CA PHE A 13 14.17 -0.45 -20.19
C PHE A 13 14.32 -1.86 -20.77
N PRO A 14 14.63 -2.00 -22.07
CA PRO A 14 14.58 -3.29 -22.77
C PRO A 14 15.66 -4.27 -22.31
N ASP A 15 16.75 -3.77 -21.71
CA ASP A 15 17.91 -4.53 -21.24
C ASP A 15 17.80 -5.00 -19.77
N ALA A 16 16.66 -4.80 -19.11
CA ALA A 16 16.48 -5.23 -17.72
C ALA A 16 16.19 -6.76 -17.61
N PRO A 17 16.82 -7.46 -16.62
CA PRO A 17 17.86 -6.98 -15.74
C PRO A 17 19.24 -7.08 -16.40
N LYS A 18 20.15 -6.15 -16.10
CA LYS A 18 21.53 -6.17 -16.62
C LYS A 18 22.49 -5.52 -15.64
N MET A 19 23.41 -6.29 -15.12
CA MET A 19 24.49 -5.81 -14.26
C MET A 19 25.71 -5.46 -15.12
N VAL A 20 26.28 -4.27 -14.96
CA VAL A 20 27.39 -3.78 -15.80
C VAL A 20 28.68 -3.50 -15.03
N ALA A 21 28.65 -3.35 -13.72
CA ALA A 21 29.78 -2.90 -12.89
C ALA A 21 30.15 -3.91 -11.80
N GLY A 22 30.40 -5.17 -12.14
CA GLY A 22 30.83 -6.18 -11.16
C GLY A 22 29.79 -6.41 -10.04
N PRO A 23 30.22 -6.77 -8.83
CA PRO A 23 29.30 -6.94 -7.72
C PRO A 23 28.67 -5.60 -7.34
N TYR A 24 27.38 -5.63 -7.02
CA TYR A 24 26.63 -4.44 -6.56
C TYR A 24 26.94 -4.14 -5.10
N PRO A 25 27.07 -2.86 -4.68
CA PRO A 25 26.98 -1.64 -5.51
C PRO A 25 28.24 -1.39 -6.34
N GLY A 26 28.06 -0.85 -7.56
CA GLY A 26 29.16 -0.34 -8.37
C GLY A 26 29.79 0.93 -7.78
N PRO A 27 30.90 1.45 -8.30
CA PRO A 27 31.67 2.52 -7.68
C PRO A 27 30.90 3.83 -7.49
N ARG A 28 30.07 4.25 -8.48
CA ARG A 28 29.25 5.47 -8.37
C ARG A 28 28.08 5.30 -7.41
N ALA A 29 27.45 4.13 -7.42
CA ALA A 29 26.41 3.81 -6.45
C ALA A 29 26.99 3.78 -5.02
N ALA A 30 28.16 3.20 -4.81
CA ALA A 30 28.86 3.19 -3.53
C ALA A 30 29.20 4.61 -3.04
N GLU A 31 29.66 5.49 -3.92
CA GLU A 31 29.91 6.90 -3.59
C GLU A 31 28.63 7.63 -3.16
N ALA A 32 27.52 7.46 -3.90
CA ALA A 32 26.22 8.04 -3.57
C ALA A 32 25.69 7.53 -2.22
N LEU A 33 25.81 6.23 -1.94
CA LEU A 33 25.43 5.64 -0.65
C LEU A 33 26.26 6.19 0.50
N ALA A 34 27.59 6.34 0.31
CA ALA A 34 28.48 6.91 1.31
C ALA A 34 28.18 8.41 1.58
N LEU A 35 27.79 9.17 0.55
CA LEU A 35 27.35 10.56 0.71
C LEU A 35 26.02 10.61 1.49
N SER A 36 25.02 9.81 1.09
CA SER A 36 23.73 9.72 1.78
C SER A 36 23.89 9.35 3.26
N ALA A 37 24.76 8.40 3.59
CA ALA A 37 25.05 7.99 4.98
C ALA A 37 25.59 9.12 5.86
N ARG A 38 26.21 10.16 5.27
CA ARG A 38 26.75 11.32 5.99
C ARG A 38 25.81 12.53 6.02
N THR A 39 24.84 12.59 5.11
CA THR A 39 24.03 13.79 4.89
C THR A 39 22.53 13.59 5.11
N GLU A 40 22.04 12.35 5.05
CA GLU A 40 20.64 12.04 5.22
C GLU A 40 20.38 11.20 6.49
N SER A 41 19.24 11.43 7.13
CA SER A 41 18.83 10.62 8.27
C SER A 41 18.54 9.18 7.87
N MET A 42 19.09 8.22 8.61
CA MET A 42 18.79 6.79 8.47
C MET A 42 17.38 6.41 8.99
N ALA A 43 16.63 7.36 9.56
CA ALA A 43 15.24 7.15 9.96
C ALA A 43 14.29 6.94 8.76
N ARG A 44 14.70 7.31 7.55
CA ARG A 44 13.93 7.05 6.33
C ARG A 44 13.78 5.53 6.04
N GLY A 45 12.63 5.10 5.51
CA GLY A 45 12.34 3.67 5.30
C GLY A 45 13.33 2.93 4.41
N GLY A 46 13.91 3.59 3.40
CA GLY A 46 14.91 3.01 2.47
C GLY A 46 16.36 3.08 2.96
N GLY A 47 16.64 3.62 4.15
CA GLY A 47 18.00 3.92 4.60
C GLY A 47 18.94 2.72 4.74
N ARG A 48 18.41 1.51 4.86
CA ARG A 48 19.19 0.27 4.98
C ARG A 48 19.33 -0.50 3.66
N MET A 49 18.63 -0.09 2.62
CA MET A 49 18.74 -0.75 1.31
C MET A 49 19.90 -0.14 0.53
N PRO A 50 20.87 -0.95 0.09
CA PRO A 50 22.02 -0.45 -0.67
C PRO A 50 21.65 -0.20 -2.14
N VAL A 51 20.56 0.58 -2.39
CA VAL A 51 20.02 0.82 -3.72
C VAL A 51 20.08 2.31 -4.04
N VAL A 52 20.61 2.65 -5.20
CA VAL A 52 20.60 4.00 -5.76
C VAL A 52 19.84 3.98 -7.08
N MET A 53 18.77 4.75 -7.18
CA MET A 53 18.03 4.94 -8.43
C MET A 53 18.45 6.27 -9.05
N ASP A 54 18.98 6.24 -10.27
CA ASP A 54 19.33 7.43 -11.04
C ASP A 54 18.29 7.75 -12.10
N ARG A 55 17.86 6.75 -12.84
CA ARG A 55 16.85 6.85 -13.91
C ARG A 55 15.85 5.71 -13.77
N ALA A 56 14.57 5.97 -14.07
CA ALA A 56 13.55 4.93 -14.02
C ALA A 56 12.61 5.00 -15.22
N PHE A 57 12.05 3.85 -15.63
CA PHE A 57 11.04 3.76 -16.66
C PHE A 57 10.17 2.50 -16.44
N GLY A 58 8.86 2.71 -16.24
CA GLY A 58 7.91 1.64 -15.96
C GLY A 58 8.24 0.86 -14.70
N ALA A 59 8.40 -0.44 -14.82
CA ALA A 59 8.81 -1.35 -13.73
C ALA A 59 10.32 -1.57 -13.65
N THR A 60 11.13 -0.68 -14.25
CA THR A 60 12.59 -0.81 -14.29
C THR A 60 13.27 0.47 -13.85
N PHE A 61 14.51 0.37 -13.37
CA PHE A 61 15.36 1.53 -13.09
C PHE A 61 16.82 1.24 -13.41
N LYS A 62 17.60 2.31 -13.56
CA LYS A 62 19.06 2.27 -13.70
C LYS A 62 19.71 2.91 -12.48
N ASP A 63 20.83 2.33 -12.07
CA ASP A 63 21.73 2.94 -11.09
C ASP A 63 22.71 3.93 -11.77
N PRO A 64 23.50 4.70 -11.00
CA PRO A 64 24.50 5.62 -11.57
C PRO A 64 25.62 4.94 -12.37
N ASP A 65 25.85 3.66 -12.17
CA ASP A 65 26.85 2.86 -12.88
C ASP A 65 26.31 2.30 -14.21
N GLY A 66 25.00 2.39 -14.45
CA GLY A 66 24.32 1.94 -15.66
C GLY A 66 23.75 0.53 -15.59
N SER A 67 23.82 -0.14 -14.44
CA SER A 67 23.12 -1.41 -14.23
C SER A 67 21.61 -1.19 -14.26
N THR A 68 20.86 -2.11 -14.87
CA THR A 68 19.40 -2.03 -15.03
C THR A 68 18.72 -3.09 -14.18
N PHE A 69 17.73 -2.66 -13.39
CA PHE A 69 17.01 -3.49 -12.44
C PHE A 69 15.53 -3.61 -12.78
N ILE A 70 14.92 -4.73 -12.41
CA ILE A 70 13.47 -4.93 -12.36
C ILE A 70 13.00 -4.57 -10.94
N ASP A 71 12.01 -3.68 -10.82
CA ASP A 71 11.43 -3.24 -9.54
C ASP A 71 10.14 -4.01 -9.23
N LEU A 72 10.21 -5.00 -8.32
CA LEU A 72 9.04 -5.71 -7.79
C LEU A 72 8.40 -5.02 -6.58
N SER A 73 8.81 -3.78 -6.26
CA SER A 73 8.24 -3.03 -5.13
C SER A 73 7.34 -1.86 -5.57
N ALA A 74 7.56 -1.31 -6.77
CA ALA A 74 6.92 -0.09 -7.26
C ALA A 74 6.92 1.05 -6.21
N GLY A 75 8.02 1.19 -5.44
CA GLY A 75 8.09 2.15 -4.34
C GLY A 75 7.09 1.86 -3.21
N VAL A 76 6.88 0.59 -2.90
CA VAL A 76 5.86 0.08 -1.96
C VAL A 76 4.43 0.49 -2.40
N GLY A 77 4.12 0.24 -3.69
CA GLY A 77 2.80 0.46 -4.29
C GLY A 77 2.51 1.89 -4.72
N VAL A 78 3.53 2.74 -4.78
CA VAL A 78 3.40 4.14 -5.22
C VAL A 78 3.26 4.23 -6.74
N SER A 79 4.18 3.66 -7.49
CA SER A 79 4.24 3.77 -8.96
C SER A 79 3.33 2.73 -9.64
N SER A 80 2.02 2.79 -9.37
CA SER A 80 1.05 1.79 -9.87
C SER A 80 1.00 1.72 -11.39
N VAL A 81 1.11 2.85 -12.09
CA VAL A 81 1.13 2.90 -13.56
C VAL A 81 2.55 2.85 -14.15
N GLY A 82 3.57 2.62 -13.30
CA GLY A 82 4.98 2.63 -13.69
C GLY A 82 5.62 4.01 -13.57
N ARG A 83 6.94 4.01 -13.31
CA ARG A 83 7.72 5.24 -13.17
C ARG A 83 7.86 5.95 -14.51
N CYS A 84 7.86 7.27 -14.48
CA CYS A 84 8.07 8.10 -15.66
C CYS A 84 7.20 7.69 -16.87
N HIS A 85 5.95 7.32 -16.63
CA HIS A 85 5.03 6.95 -17.71
C HIS A 85 4.85 8.13 -18.69
N PRO A 86 4.91 7.93 -20.03
CA PRO A 86 4.90 9.02 -21.00
C PRO A 86 3.70 9.97 -20.89
N LYS A 87 2.49 9.43 -20.65
CA LYS A 87 1.28 10.25 -20.43
C LYS A 87 1.44 11.13 -19.18
N VAL A 88 2.04 10.58 -18.09
CA VAL A 88 2.27 11.33 -16.83
C VAL A 88 3.33 12.41 -17.02
N GLN A 89 4.43 12.12 -17.70
CA GLN A 89 5.45 13.13 -18.01
C GLN A 89 4.87 14.28 -18.83
N LYS A 90 4.04 13.98 -19.84
CA LYS A 90 3.34 14.99 -20.63
C LYS A 90 2.46 15.88 -19.74
N ALA A 91 1.64 15.28 -18.87
CA ALA A 91 0.77 16.03 -17.97
C ALA A 91 1.55 16.95 -17.01
N ILE A 92 2.72 16.50 -16.51
CA ILE A 92 3.60 17.32 -15.68
C ILE A 92 4.10 18.53 -16.45
N VAL A 93 4.63 18.34 -17.67
CA VAL A 93 5.14 19.43 -18.50
C VAL A 93 4.04 20.45 -18.81
N GLU A 94 2.87 20.00 -19.26
CA GLU A 94 1.74 20.88 -19.59
C GLU A 94 1.23 21.64 -18.36
N GLN A 95 1.05 20.96 -17.22
CA GLN A 95 0.54 21.59 -16.01
C GLN A 95 1.57 22.56 -15.38
N SER A 96 2.85 22.26 -15.45
CA SER A 96 3.90 23.12 -14.91
C SER A 96 4.00 24.49 -15.62
N GLN A 97 3.56 24.56 -16.87
CA GLN A 97 3.49 25.81 -17.67
C GLN A 97 2.26 26.66 -17.34
N GLN A 98 1.30 26.16 -16.58
CA GLN A 98 0.04 26.82 -16.26
C GLN A 98 -0.01 27.27 -14.80
N LEU A 99 -0.13 26.29 -13.90
CA LEU A 99 -0.27 26.52 -12.46
C LEU A 99 0.23 25.29 -11.70
N MET A 100 1.26 25.45 -10.88
CA MET A 100 1.77 24.36 -10.06
C MET A 100 1.10 24.30 -8.69
N HIS A 101 0.87 25.44 -8.07
CA HIS A 101 0.36 25.54 -6.70
C HIS A 101 -0.62 26.70 -6.55
N ALA A 102 -1.77 26.43 -5.95
CA ALA A 102 -2.87 27.40 -5.75
C ALA A 102 -3.18 27.65 -4.27
N MET A 103 -2.30 27.24 -3.36
CA MET A 103 -2.60 27.21 -1.92
C MET A 103 -3.89 26.39 -1.65
N GLU A 104 -4.79 26.92 -0.84
CA GLU A 104 -6.08 26.30 -0.54
C GLU A 104 -7.25 26.87 -1.35
N VAL A 105 -6.96 27.80 -2.29
CA VAL A 105 -7.99 28.28 -3.21
C VAL A 105 -8.31 27.22 -4.26
N ASN A 106 -9.51 27.29 -4.81
CA ASN A 106 -9.95 26.34 -5.83
C ASN A 106 -9.09 26.43 -7.08
N SER A 107 -8.73 25.29 -7.63
CA SER A 107 -8.14 25.18 -8.96
C SER A 107 -8.94 24.16 -9.79
N THR A 108 -9.02 24.38 -11.09
CA THR A 108 -9.77 23.50 -12.00
C THR A 108 -9.35 22.05 -11.85
N ARG A 109 -8.04 21.76 -11.85
CA ARG A 109 -7.52 20.37 -11.73
C ARG A 109 -7.88 19.70 -10.42
N ARG A 110 -7.83 20.45 -9.30
CA ARG A 110 -8.24 19.92 -7.99
C ARG A 110 -9.73 19.56 -7.96
N THR A 111 -10.57 20.43 -8.52
CA THR A 111 -12.03 20.21 -8.59
C THR A 111 -12.37 19.03 -9.50
N GLU A 112 -11.73 18.94 -10.68
CA GLU A 112 -11.87 17.80 -11.58
C GLU A 112 -11.47 16.48 -10.91
N LEU A 113 -10.34 16.47 -10.19
CA LEU A 113 -9.88 15.28 -9.45
C LEU A 113 -10.88 14.87 -8.38
N ALA A 114 -11.41 15.81 -7.58
CA ALA A 114 -12.43 15.52 -6.57
C ALA A 114 -13.68 14.89 -7.19
N ALA A 115 -14.18 15.45 -8.28
CA ALA A 115 -15.33 14.89 -9.01
C ALA A 115 -15.03 13.51 -9.60
N ARG A 116 -13.85 13.32 -10.20
CA ARG A 116 -13.43 12.02 -10.75
C ARG A 116 -13.30 10.95 -9.67
N LEU A 117 -12.67 11.26 -8.54
CA LEU A 117 -12.57 10.35 -7.40
C LEU A 117 -13.95 9.99 -6.87
N SER A 118 -14.86 10.97 -6.68
CA SER A 118 -16.22 10.70 -6.20
C SER A 118 -16.95 9.69 -7.08
N ALA A 119 -16.84 9.82 -8.41
CA ALA A 119 -17.43 8.88 -9.36
C ALA A 119 -16.82 7.47 -9.31
N LEU A 120 -15.58 7.35 -8.86
CA LEU A 120 -14.83 6.07 -8.79
C LEU A 120 -14.83 5.45 -7.39
N MET A 121 -15.43 6.07 -6.38
CA MET A 121 -15.51 5.50 -5.04
C MET A 121 -16.33 4.20 -5.00
N PRO A 122 -16.11 3.35 -3.98
CA PRO A 122 -16.93 2.16 -3.80
C PRO A 122 -18.38 2.52 -3.45
N GLU A 123 -19.27 1.55 -3.53
CA GLU A 123 -20.67 1.73 -3.15
C GLU A 123 -20.79 2.29 -1.73
N GLY A 124 -21.70 3.23 -1.50
CA GLY A 124 -21.86 3.97 -0.25
C GLY A 124 -21.12 5.31 -0.19
N LEU A 125 -20.10 5.48 -1.04
CA LEU A 125 -19.39 6.76 -1.22
C LEU A 125 -19.52 7.29 -2.65
N ARG A 126 -19.85 6.44 -3.61
CA ARG A 126 -19.90 6.80 -5.04
C ARG A 126 -20.94 7.86 -5.32
N ASN A 127 -20.48 9.01 -5.84
CA ASN A 127 -21.29 10.21 -6.13
C ASN A 127 -22.00 10.81 -4.90
N ASP A 128 -21.66 10.35 -3.68
CA ASP A 128 -22.17 10.86 -2.42
C ASP A 128 -21.05 10.97 -1.37
N CYS A 129 -19.94 11.54 -1.78
CA CYS A 129 -18.84 11.83 -0.87
C CYS A 129 -18.21 13.19 -1.17
N ILE A 130 -17.58 13.73 -0.13
CA ILE A 130 -16.73 14.91 -0.20
C ILE A 130 -15.28 14.46 0.03
N THR A 131 -14.37 14.95 -0.80
CA THR A 131 -12.95 14.65 -0.70
C THR A 131 -12.21 15.73 0.07
N PHE A 132 -11.50 15.32 1.12
CA PHE A 132 -10.44 16.10 1.75
C PHE A 132 -9.10 15.62 1.21
N PHE A 133 -8.28 16.53 0.68
CA PHE A 133 -6.96 16.19 0.17
C PHE A 133 -5.87 16.34 1.23
N ALA A 134 -4.88 15.47 1.17
CA ALA A 134 -3.69 15.43 2.00
C ALA A 134 -2.44 15.21 1.13
N GLN A 135 -1.24 15.22 1.71
CA GLN A 135 0.01 15.03 0.96
C GLN A 135 0.55 13.60 1.08
N SER A 136 0.25 12.93 2.18
CA SER A 136 0.70 11.57 2.47
C SER A 136 -0.41 10.75 3.10
N GLY A 137 -0.27 9.41 3.09
CA GLY A 137 -1.20 8.52 3.79
C GLY A 137 -1.25 8.81 5.28
N SER A 138 -0.09 9.09 5.93
CA SER A 138 -0.06 9.48 7.35
C SER A 138 -0.90 10.73 7.62
N ASP A 139 -0.79 11.74 6.77
CA ASP A 139 -1.55 12.99 6.83
C ASP A 139 -3.06 12.73 6.70
N ALA A 140 -3.44 11.86 5.75
CA ALA A 140 -4.82 11.46 5.56
C ALA A 140 -5.38 10.75 6.81
N LEU A 141 -4.61 9.84 7.43
CA LEU A 141 -5.04 9.14 8.65
C LEU A 141 -5.12 10.06 9.86
N GLU A 142 -4.19 11.02 10.02
CA GLU A 142 -4.29 12.07 11.06
C GLU A 142 -5.60 12.85 10.93
N ALA A 143 -5.96 13.26 9.71
CA ALA A 143 -7.21 13.97 9.43
C ALA A 143 -8.44 13.06 9.63
N ALA A 144 -8.38 11.79 9.20
CA ALA A 144 -9.48 10.83 9.38
C ALA A 144 -9.85 10.63 10.85
N VAL A 145 -8.85 10.47 11.73
CA VAL A 145 -9.06 10.40 13.19
C VAL A 145 -9.70 11.69 13.71
N LYS A 146 -9.19 12.85 13.28
CA LYS A 146 -9.73 14.15 13.69
C LYS A 146 -11.17 14.32 13.25
N PHE A 147 -11.51 13.93 12.03
CA PHE A 147 -12.87 14.01 11.50
C PHE A 147 -13.81 13.03 12.19
N ALA A 148 -13.39 11.77 12.38
CA ALA A 148 -14.20 10.79 13.09
C ALA A 148 -14.58 11.27 14.50
N ARG A 149 -13.61 11.78 15.26
CA ARG A 149 -13.85 12.38 16.58
C ARG A 149 -14.81 13.56 16.53
N ARG A 150 -14.63 14.44 15.55
CA ARG A 150 -15.47 15.64 15.38
C ARG A 150 -16.93 15.29 15.09
N VAL A 151 -17.16 14.35 14.17
CA VAL A 151 -18.54 14.04 13.72
C VAL A 151 -19.29 13.13 14.69
N THR A 152 -18.59 12.31 15.49
CA THR A 152 -19.21 11.42 16.48
C THR A 152 -19.29 12.03 17.86
N GLY A 153 -18.42 12.99 18.20
CA GLY A 153 -18.22 13.47 19.56
C GLY A 153 -17.51 12.47 20.48
N ARG A 154 -17.00 11.35 19.91
CA ARG A 154 -16.33 10.25 20.63
C ARG A 154 -14.81 10.34 20.44
N HIS A 155 -14.02 9.62 21.25
CA HIS A 155 -12.57 9.81 21.30
C HIS A 155 -11.74 8.59 20.95
N GLN A 156 -12.25 7.38 21.22
CA GLN A 156 -11.51 6.14 21.03
C GLN A 156 -11.51 5.71 19.57
N ILE A 157 -10.45 4.99 19.17
CA ILE A 157 -10.32 4.39 17.84
C ILE A 157 -9.94 2.92 18.01
N ILE A 158 -10.59 2.02 17.29
CA ILE A 158 -10.15 0.63 17.17
C ILE A 158 -9.29 0.52 15.91
N ALA A 159 -8.11 -0.06 16.05
CA ALA A 159 -7.19 -0.44 14.97
C ALA A 159 -6.77 -1.91 15.13
N PHE A 160 -5.93 -2.44 14.27
CA PHE A 160 -5.64 -3.87 14.25
C PHE A 160 -4.15 -4.18 14.40
N HIS A 161 -3.83 -5.29 15.07
CA HIS A 161 -2.46 -5.81 15.14
C HIS A 161 -1.91 -6.13 13.76
N GLY A 162 -0.68 -5.70 13.48
CA GLY A 162 -0.05 -5.79 12.17
C GLY A 162 -0.38 -4.62 11.25
N GLY A 163 -1.32 -3.73 11.62
CA GLY A 163 -1.71 -2.56 10.84
C GLY A 163 -0.59 -1.52 10.71
N TYR A 164 -0.56 -0.85 9.56
CA TYR A 164 0.30 0.30 9.29
C TYR A 164 -0.52 1.45 8.71
N HIS A 165 -0.66 2.51 9.48
CA HIS A 165 -1.48 3.69 9.14
C HIS A 165 -0.66 4.98 9.07
N GLY A 166 0.65 4.88 9.16
CA GLY A 166 1.58 6.00 9.15
C GLY A 166 2.46 6.07 10.39
N VAL A 167 3.29 7.12 10.47
CA VAL A 167 4.37 7.25 11.46
C VAL A 167 4.38 8.60 12.21
N TRP A 168 3.32 9.40 12.09
CA TRP A 168 3.16 10.62 12.86
C TRP A 168 2.43 10.34 14.18
N HIS A 169 1.80 11.30 14.81
CA HIS A 169 1.32 11.16 16.19
C HIS A 169 0.10 10.22 16.32
N ALA A 170 -1.02 10.55 15.67
CA ALA A 170 -2.21 9.69 15.69
C ALA A 170 -2.03 8.46 14.80
N SER A 171 -1.51 8.63 13.61
CA SER A 171 -1.28 7.54 12.66
C SER A 171 -0.30 6.49 13.20
N ASN A 172 0.73 6.90 13.98
CA ASN A 172 1.63 5.96 14.64
C ASN A 172 0.97 5.28 15.87
N ALA A 173 0.02 5.94 16.53
CA ALA A 173 -0.78 5.29 17.57
C ALA A 173 -1.60 4.11 17.02
N LEU A 174 -2.09 4.20 15.77
CA LEU A 174 -2.83 3.16 15.06
C LEU A 174 -1.90 2.05 14.53
N THR A 175 -0.66 2.39 14.16
CA THR A 175 0.34 1.46 13.64
C THR A 175 0.91 0.60 14.75
N THR A 176 1.15 -0.70 14.50
CA THR A 176 1.63 -1.64 15.53
C THR A 176 3.05 -2.14 15.33
N GLY A 177 3.70 -1.83 14.19
CA GLY A 177 5.06 -2.27 13.91
C GLY A 177 6.08 -1.72 14.92
N THR A 178 6.79 -2.60 15.64
CA THR A 178 7.76 -2.24 16.67
C THR A 178 8.84 -1.27 16.17
N ALA A 179 9.30 -1.45 14.92
CA ALA A 179 10.31 -0.59 14.30
C ALA A 179 9.90 0.88 14.22
N TYR A 180 8.58 1.16 14.13
CA TYR A 180 8.03 2.51 14.02
C TYR A 180 7.67 3.13 15.35
N ARG A 181 7.62 2.34 16.44
CA ARG A 181 7.05 2.73 17.73
C ARG A 181 8.09 2.79 18.85
N LYS A 182 9.06 1.88 18.87
CA LYS A 182 10.00 1.73 19.98
C LYS A 182 10.82 3.01 20.18
N GLY A 183 10.67 3.65 21.35
CA GLY A 183 11.39 4.88 21.72
C GLY A 183 10.76 6.19 21.24
N TYR A 184 9.60 6.18 20.59
CA TYR A 184 8.92 7.39 20.07
C TYR A 184 7.67 7.81 20.87
N GLY A 185 7.30 7.06 21.90
CA GLY A 185 6.14 7.42 22.75
C GLY A 185 6.39 8.61 23.66
N PRO A 186 5.32 9.15 24.31
CA PRO A 186 3.94 8.64 24.28
C PRO A 186 3.21 8.97 22.98
N PHE A 187 2.33 8.06 22.54
CA PHE A 187 1.47 8.24 21.37
C PHE A 187 0.11 8.81 21.78
N MET A 188 -0.72 9.14 20.78
CA MET A 188 -2.11 9.52 21.02
C MET A 188 -2.83 8.44 21.85
N GLY A 189 -3.48 8.84 22.94
CA GLY A 189 -4.31 7.95 23.76
C GLY A 189 -5.65 7.60 23.11
N GLY A 190 -6.31 6.57 23.69
CA GLY A 190 -7.64 6.14 23.24
C GLY A 190 -7.61 5.23 22.00
N VAL A 191 -6.49 4.56 21.71
CA VAL A 191 -6.41 3.54 20.66
C VAL A 191 -6.49 2.15 21.28
N ILE A 192 -7.40 1.34 20.78
CA ILE A 192 -7.59 -0.07 21.16
C ILE A 192 -7.18 -0.92 19.96
N HIS A 193 -6.26 -1.87 20.17
CA HIS A 193 -5.84 -2.77 19.10
C HIS A 193 -6.55 -4.11 19.22
N ALA A 194 -7.23 -4.51 18.14
CA ALA A 194 -7.91 -5.78 17.98
C ALA A 194 -7.08 -6.77 17.14
N PRO A 195 -7.32 -8.09 17.23
CA PRO A 195 -6.69 -9.05 16.36
C PRO A 195 -7.14 -8.85 14.90
N TYR A 196 -6.17 -8.93 13.96
CA TYR A 196 -6.45 -9.03 12.54
C TYR A 196 -6.44 -10.51 12.12
N PRO A 197 -7.33 -10.97 11.24
CA PRO A 197 -7.47 -12.38 10.89
C PRO A 197 -6.37 -12.88 9.95
N TYR A 198 -5.16 -12.96 10.49
CA TYR A 198 -4.01 -13.53 9.80
C TYR A 198 -4.00 -15.05 10.00
N ALA A 199 -4.79 -15.79 9.23
CA ALA A 199 -5.06 -17.22 9.44
C ALA A 199 -3.80 -18.08 9.57
N TYR A 200 -2.76 -17.81 8.77
CA TYR A 200 -1.50 -18.56 8.83
C TYR A 200 -0.79 -18.44 10.20
N ARG A 201 -0.93 -17.31 10.90
CA ARG A 201 -0.30 -17.01 12.21
C ARG A 201 -1.31 -16.47 13.23
N PHE A 202 -2.55 -16.93 13.14
CA PHE A 202 -3.57 -16.46 14.08
C PHE A 202 -3.28 -17.02 15.48
N PRO A 203 -3.28 -16.18 16.55
CA PRO A 203 -2.81 -16.60 17.86
C PRO A 203 -3.86 -17.33 18.69
N PHE A 204 -5.10 -17.41 18.21
CA PHE A 204 -6.19 -18.07 18.93
C PHE A 204 -6.60 -19.38 18.27
N ASP A 205 -7.25 -20.25 19.03
CA ASP A 205 -7.77 -21.53 18.52
C ASP A 205 -8.87 -21.28 17.46
N THR A 206 -8.67 -21.89 16.30
CA THR A 206 -9.58 -21.79 15.14
C THR A 206 -10.32 -23.10 14.86
N THR A 207 -10.35 -24.03 15.82
CA THR A 207 -11.01 -25.34 15.66
C THR A 207 -12.49 -25.23 15.36
N HIS A 208 -13.19 -24.27 15.98
CA HIS A 208 -14.65 -24.11 15.88
C HIS A 208 -15.09 -22.86 15.12
N LYS A 209 -14.22 -21.88 14.96
CA LYS A 209 -14.48 -20.60 14.28
C LYS A 209 -13.30 -20.18 13.43
N SER A 210 -13.55 -19.54 12.30
CA SER A 210 -12.47 -18.96 11.49
C SER A 210 -11.79 -17.79 12.22
N ALA A 211 -10.58 -17.44 11.77
CA ALA A 211 -9.88 -16.27 12.28
C ALA A 211 -10.68 -14.98 12.08
N GLU A 212 -11.42 -14.89 10.95
CA GLU A 212 -12.30 -13.78 10.62
C GLU A 212 -13.47 -13.65 11.59
N GLN A 213 -14.10 -14.78 11.92
CA GLN A 213 -15.21 -14.81 12.89
C GLN A 213 -14.73 -14.40 14.28
N ILE A 214 -13.61 -14.95 14.76
CA ILE A 214 -13.05 -14.60 16.07
C ILE A 214 -12.67 -13.12 16.13
N ALA A 215 -11.99 -12.60 15.11
CA ALA A 215 -11.58 -11.20 15.07
C ALA A 215 -12.78 -10.24 14.95
N GLY A 216 -13.76 -10.58 14.11
CA GLY A 216 -14.99 -9.79 13.94
C GLY A 216 -15.86 -9.79 15.19
N GLU A 217 -16.08 -10.95 15.82
CA GLU A 217 -16.83 -11.06 17.09
C GLU A 217 -16.13 -10.35 18.25
N TYR A 218 -14.80 -10.33 18.27
CA TYR A 218 -14.07 -9.57 19.28
C TYR A 218 -14.33 -8.06 19.16
N VAL A 219 -14.34 -7.52 17.95
CA VAL A 219 -14.69 -6.11 17.73
C VAL A 219 -16.14 -5.86 18.08
N ASP A 220 -17.04 -6.77 17.71
CA ASP A 220 -18.45 -6.68 18.09
C ASP A 220 -18.66 -6.69 19.61
N TYR A 221 -17.94 -7.57 20.32
CA TYR A 221 -17.94 -7.61 21.79
C TYR A 221 -17.47 -6.26 22.36
N LEU A 222 -16.38 -5.69 21.86
CA LEU A 222 -15.89 -4.39 22.31
C LEU A 222 -16.93 -3.29 22.15
N LEU A 223 -17.56 -3.20 20.97
CA LEU A 223 -18.47 -2.10 20.61
C LEU A 223 -19.87 -2.23 21.21
N ASN A 224 -20.34 -3.44 21.44
CA ASN A 224 -21.76 -3.71 21.72
C ASN A 224 -22.03 -4.42 23.05
N THR A 225 -21.01 -4.59 23.91
CA THR A 225 -21.15 -5.18 25.25
C THR A 225 -20.73 -4.15 26.30
N PRO A 226 -21.53 -3.95 27.37
CA PRO A 226 -21.16 -3.07 28.48
C PRO A 226 -19.85 -3.54 29.18
N TYR A 227 -19.16 -2.59 29.82
CA TYR A 227 -17.94 -2.83 30.62
C TYR A 227 -16.72 -3.31 29.84
N THR A 228 -16.65 -3.03 28.55
CA THR A 228 -15.46 -3.34 27.72
C THR A 228 -14.41 -2.21 27.71
N ALA A 229 -14.72 -1.06 28.34
CA ALA A 229 -13.95 0.18 28.23
C ALA A 229 -13.82 0.73 26.78
N ALA A 230 -14.62 0.23 25.85
CA ALA A 230 -14.73 0.71 24.47
C ALA A 230 -16.11 1.39 24.24
N ASP A 231 -16.53 2.18 25.21
CA ASP A 231 -17.84 2.83 25.28
C ASP A 231 -17.89 4.18 24.55
N ASP A 232 -16.75 4.67 24.08
CA ASP A 232 -16.58 5.98 23.43
C ASP A 232 -15.84 5.86 22.07
N VAL A 233 -16.12 4.80 21.31
CA VAL A 233 -15.43 4.54 20.05
C VAL A 233 -16.00 5.36 18.90
N ALA A 234 -15.18 6.28 18.34
CA ALA A 234 -15.50 7.10 17.18
C ALA A 234 -15.47 6.30 15.87
N ALA A 235 -14.44 5.48 15.71
CA ALA A 235 -14.24 4.72 14.46
C ALA A 235 -13.47 3.41 14.67
N VAL A 236 -13.73 2.46 13.78
CA VAL A 236 -12.88 1.31 13.48
C VAL A 236 -12.11 1.65 12.21
N ILE A 237 -10.77 1.56 12.24
CA ILE A 237 -9.88 1.81 11.10
C ILE A 237 -9.21 0.49 10.70
N VAL A 238 -9.34 0.10 9.42
CA VAL A 238 -8.89 -1.20 8.93
C VAL A 238 -8.34 -1.11 7.50
N GLU A 239 -7.25 -1.81 7.23
CA GLU A 239 -6.78 -2.08 5.86
C GLU A 239 -7.59 -3.26 5.29
N PRO A 240 -8.30 -3.14 4.14
CA PRO A 240 -8.99 -4.26 3.52
C PRO A 240 -8.05 -5.43 3.14
N VAL A 241 -6.82 -5.12 2.78
CA VAL A 241 -5.69 -6.05 2.70
C VAL A 241 -4.55 -5.44 3.50
N GLN A 242 -4.15 -6.09 4.56
CA GLN A 242 -3.09 -5.57 5.43
C GLN A 242 -1.75 -5.54 4.68
N GLY A 243 -1.11 -4.36 4.63
CA GLY A 243 0.13 -4.12 3.87
C GLY A 243 1.38 -4.55 4.64
N GLU A 244 1.94 -3.66 5.46
CA GLU A 244 3.20 -3.89 6.20
C GLU A 244 3.14 -5.12 7.13
N GLY A 245 1.96 -5.49 7.59
CA GLY A 245 1.73 -6.70 8.40
C GLY A 245 2.00 -8.02 7.68
N GLY A 246 2.18 -8.00 6.34
CA GLY A 246 2.57 -9.18 5.57
C GLY A 246 1.70 -9.53 4.37
N TYR A 247 1.02 -8.57 3.76
CA TYR A 247 0.15 -8.76 2.59
C TYR A 247 -0.94 -9.79 2.85
N VAL A 248 -1.74 -9.51 3.88
CA VAL A 248 -2.75 -10.44 4.40
C VAL A 248 -4.13 -10.02 3.90
N PRO A 249 -4.71 -10.72 2.89
CA PRO A 249 -6.10 -10.53 2.49
C PRO A 249 -7.00 -11.42 3.37
N PRO A 250 -7.88 -10.84 4.20
CA PRO A 250 -8.88 -11.62 4.91
C PRO A 250 -9.99 -12.06 3.94
N SER A 251 -10.82 -13.01 4.35
CA SER A 251 -12.05 -13.27 3.61
C SER A 251 -13.00 -12.07 3.72
N PRO A 252 -13.95 -11.91 2.77
CA PRO A 252 -14.94 -10.84 2.82
C PRO A 252 -15.75 -10.79 4.12
N GLU A 253 -15.94 -11.92 4.77
CA GLU A 253 -16.68 -12.08 6.03
C GLU A 253 -16.18 -11.13 7.13
N PHE A 254 -14.84 -10.95 7.24
CA PHE A 254 -14.27 -10.10 8.27
C PHE A 254 -14.76 -8.64 8.20
N LEU A 255 -14.66 -8.01 7.02
CA LEU A 255 -15.12 -6.63 6.88
C LEU A 255 -16.64 -6.52 7.01
N GLN A 256 -17.39 -7.55 6.60
CA GLN A 256 -18.84 -7.60 6.77
C GLN A 256 -19.24 -7.68 8.26
N LEU A 257 -18.49 -8.44 9.06
CA LEU A 257 -18.68 -8.49 10.51
C LEU A 257 -18.35 -7.13 11.16
N LEU A 258 -17.25 -6.48 10.77
CA LEU A 258 -16.93 -5.13 11.24
C LEU A 258 -18.04 -4.13 10.90
N ARG A 259 -18.56 -4.15 9.66
CA ARG A 259 -19.65 -3.26 9.25
C ARG A 259 -20.89 -3.44 10.14
N LYS A 260 -21.30 -4.69 10.36
CA LYS A 260 -22.45 -5.02 11.24
C LYS A 260 -22.24 -4.53 12.67
N ALA A 261 -21.05 -4.72 13.23
CA ALA A 261 -20.71 -4.27 14.57
C ALA A 261 -20.75 -2.74 14.68
N CYS A 262 -20.19 -2.05 13.70
CA CYS A 262 -20.21 -0.58 13.63
C CYS A 262 -21.62 -0.02 13.47
N ASP A 263 -22.47 -0.64 12.63
CA ASP A 263 -23.86 -0.20 12.43
C ASP A 263 -24.68 -0.26 13.73
N ARG A 264 -24.48 -1.32 14.53
CA ARG A 264 -25.20 -1.47 15.81
C ARG A 264 -24.77 -0.43 16.85
N SER A 265 -23.51 -0.07 16.90
CA SER A 265 -22.94 0.87 17.89
C SER A 265 -22.98 2.34 17.43
N GLY A 266 -23.28 2.60 16.15
CA GLY A 266 -23.15 3.92 15.55
C GLY A 266 -21.68 4.39 15.43
N THR A 267 -20.74 3.45 15.39
CA THR A 267 -19.30 3.69 15.18
C THR A 267 -19.01 3.80 13.69
N LEU A 268 -18.11 4.68 13.27
CA LEU A 268 -17.74 4.82 11.87
C LEU A 268 -16.79 3.68 11.45
N LEU A 269 -16.96 3.19 10.22
CA LEU A 269 -16.01 2.28 9.58
C LEU A 269 -15.17 3.04 8.57
N ILE A 270 -13.87 3.14 8.82
CA ILE A 270 -12.87 3.79 7.95
C ILE A 270 -12.00 2.71 7.34
N VAL A 271 -11.96 2.64 6.01
CA VAL A 271 -11.06 1.73 5.29
C VAL A 271 -9.82 2.46 4.83
N ASP A 272 -8.66 1.91 5.15
CA ASP A 272 -7.38 2.42 4.70
C ASP A 272 -6.97 1.73 3.39
N GLU A 273 -7.19 2.44 2.29
CA GLU A 273 -6.86 1.99 0.93
C GLU A 273 -5.56 2.62 0.39
N VAL A 274 -4.77 3.22 1.26
CA VAL A 274 -3.52 3.90 0.86
C VAL A 274 -2.57 2.95 0.14
N GLN A 275 -2.50 1.67 0.52
CA GLN A 275 -1.63 0.70 -0.13
C GLN A 275 -2.37 -0.28 -1.04
N CYS A 276 -3.55 -0.73 -0.66
CA CYS A 276 -4.30 -1.76 -1.38
C CYS A 276 -5.24 -1.22 -2.48
N GLY A 277 -5.49 0.11 -2.51
CA GLY A 277 -6.29 0.77 -3.54
C GLY A 277 -5.58 0.97 -4.88
N ALA A 278 -6.14 1.82 -5.71
CA ALA A 278 -5.61 2.22 -7.02
C ALA A 278 -5.33 1.02 -7.95
N GLY A 279 -6.28 0.09 -8.07
CA GLY A 279 -6.19 -1.04 -8.99
C GLY A 279 -5.34 -2.22 -8.52
N ARG A 280 -4.60 -2.05 -7.40
CA ARG A 280 -3.58 -2.99 -6.92
C ARG A 280 -4.09 -4.42 -6.73
N THR A 281 -5.31 -4.59 -6.23
CA THR A 281 -5.93 -5.89 -5.94
C THR A 281 -6.80 -6.45 -7.07
N GLY A 282 -6.78 -5.82 -8.25
CA GLY A 282 -7.63 -6.18 -9.39
C GLY A 282 -8.95 -5.41 -9.47
N ARG A 283 -9.25 -4.57 -8.48
CA ARG A 283 -10.35 -3.58 -8.48
C ARG A 283 -9.82 -2.22 -8.10
N MET A 284 -10.57 -1.16 -8.37
CA MET A 284 -10.16 0.20 -8.03
C MET A 284 -9.89 0.33 -6.54
N TRP A 285 -10.76 -0.23 -5.70
CA TRP A 285 -10.63 -0.28 -4.25
C TRP A 285 -10.71 -1.73 -3.74
N ALA A 286 -9.85 -2.08 -2.81
CA ALA A 286 -9.83 -3.44 -2.26
C ALA A 286 -11.12 -3.80 -1.50
N VAL A 287 -11.75 -2.82 -0.85
CA VAL A 287 -13.04 -3.00 -0.15
C VAL A 287 -14.16 -3.49 -1.09
N GLU A 288 -14.08 -3.21 -2.39
CA GLU A 288 -15.08 -3.67 -3.38
C GLU A 288 -15.16 -5.21 -3.49
N HIS A 289 -14.10 -5.93 -3.08
CA HIS A 289 -14.14 -7.39 -3.00
C HIS A 289 -15.05 -7.92 -1.89
N THR A 290 -15.43 -7.08 -0.95
CA THR A 290 -16.19 -7.49 0.25
C THR A 290 -17.67 -7.10 0.21
N GLY A 291 -18.05 -6.17 -0.69
CA GLY A 291 -19.39 -5.58 -0.75
C GLY A 291 -19.72 -4.64 0.42
N VAL A 292 -18.73 -4.30 1.24
CA VAL A 292 -18.92 -3.40 2.40
C VAL A 292 -18.93 -1.94 1.94
N LYS A 293 -19.82 -1.16 2.55
CA LYS A 293 -19.95 0.30 2.35
C LYS A 293 -19.26 1.02 3.52
N PRO A 294 -18.08 1.59 3.32
CA PRO A 294 -17.41 2.34 4.38
C PRO A 294 -18.02 3.73 4.56
N ASP A 295 -17.84 4.31 5.76
CA ASP A 295 -18.23 5.69 6.05
C ASP A 295 -17.18 6.69 5.54
N MET A 296 -15.90 6.27 5.58
CA MET A 296 -14.75 7.01 5.03
C MET A 296 -13.77 6.02 4.39
N LEU A 297 -13.04 6.51 3.38
CA LEU A 297 -11.97 5.78 2.72
C LEU A 297 -10.76 6.70 2.59
N THR A 298 -9.59 6.25 3.09
CA THR A 298 -8.32 6.97 2.88
C THR A 298 -7.59 6.41 1.67
N PHE A 299 -7.00 7.30 0.87
CA PHE A 299 -6.27 6.93 -0.33
C PHE A 299 -4.92 7.67 -0.42
N GLY A 300 -4.03 7.17 -1.24
CA GLY A 300 -2.71 7.76 -1.47
C GLY A 300 -1.92 6.96 -2.49
N LYS A 301 -0.60 6.96 -2.34
CA LYS A 301 0.32 6.11 -3.15
C LYS A 301 -0.06 6.06 -4.63
N GLY A 302 -0.64 4.97 -5.12
CA GLY A 302 -0.96 4.75 -6.53
C GLY A 302 -1.90 5.79 -7.17
N ILE A 303 -2.66 6.56 -6.39
CA ILE A 303 -3.45 7.68 -6.90
C ILE A 303 -2.53 8.81 -7.34
N GLY A 304 -1.57 9.21 -6.49
CA GLY A 304 -0.57 10.22 -6.81
C GLY A 304 0.53 9.72 -7.75
N GLY A 305 0.81 8.42 -7.70
CA GLY A 305 1.98 7.88 -8.39
C GLY A 305 3.26 8.54 -7.89
N ASP A 306 4.11 8.97 -8.80
CA ASP A 306 5.43 9.53 -8.50
C ASP A 306 5.40 10.95 -7.89
N VAL A 307 4.21 11.51 -7.55
CA VAL A 307 4.08 12.80 -6.87
C VAL A 307 3.28 12.67 -5.56
N PRO A 308 3.55 13.53 -4.54
CA PRO A 308 2.81 13.50 -3.29
C PRO A 308 1.32 13.80 -3.49
N MET A 309 0.47 12.84 -3.13
CA MET A 309 -0.98 12.93 -3.19
C MET A 309 -1.61 11.88 -2.26
N ALA A 310 -2.52 12.32 -1.42
CA ALA A 310 -3.36 11.45 -0.59
C ALA A 310 -4.67 12.17 -0.26
N GLY A 311 -5.57 11.50 0.43
CA GLY A 311 -6.79 12.13 0.89
C GLY A 311 -7.76 11.16 1.55
N ILE A 312 -8.93 11.71 1.86
CA ILE A 312 -10.06 11.01 2.45
C ILE A 312 -11.29 11.32 1.61
N ALA A 313 -12.00 10.29 1.18
CA ALA A 313 -13.37 10.41 0.74
C ALA A 313 -14.29 10.05 1.92
N MET A 314 -15.20 10.92 2.28
CA MET A 314 -16.17 10.69 3.36
C MET A 314 -17.58 11.00 2.87
N ARG A 315 -18.57 10.30 3.42
CA ARG A 315 -19.98 10.53 3.11
C ARG A 315 -20.33 12.01 3.25
N SER A 316 -21.18 12.52 2.36
CA SER A 316 -21.54 13.95 2.32
C SER A 316 -22.19 14.44 3.60
N ASP A 317 -23.02 13.60 4.27
CA ASP A 317 -23.66 13.93 5.54
C ASP A 317 -22.67 14.10 6.70
N LEU A 318 -21.57 13.34 6.68
CA LEU A 318 -20.48 13.48 7.65
C LEU A 318 -19.63 14.72 7.38
N ALA A 319 -19.30 14.96 6.11
CA ALA A 319 -18.52 16.12 5.69
C ALA A 319 -19.20 17.45 6.06
N ALA A 320 -20.53 17.54 5.95
CA ALA A 320 -21.32 18.70 6.34
C ALA A 320 -21.21 19.08 7.82
N ARG A 321 -20.68 18.19 8.68
CA ARG A 321 -20.48 18.42 10.11
C ARG A 321 -19.07 18.87 10.47
N ILE A 322 -18.17 18.97 9.48
CA ILE A 322 -16.80 19.45 9.66
C ILE A 322 -16.81 20.98 9.44
N PRO A 323 -16.34 21.77 10.41
CA PRO A 323 -16.27 23.24 10.24
C PRO A 323 -15.27 23.65 9.17
N ASP A 324 -15.62 24.66 8.40
CA ASP A 324 -14.74 25.25 7.40
C ASP A 324 -13.41 25.71 8.03
N GLY A 325 -12.29 25.51 7.30
CA GLY A 325 -10.96 25.94 7.72
C GLY A 325 -10.40 25.21 8.96
N SER A 326 -11.03 24.11 9.41
CA SER A 326 -10.60 23.43 10.64
C SER A 326 -9.34 22.56 10.48
N VAL A 327 -8.93 22.24 9.25
CA VAL A 327 -7.73 21.46 8.92
C VAL A 327 -7.07 22.00 7.65
N PRO A 328 -6.42 23.18 7.72
CA PRO A 328 -5.71 23.74 6.57
C PRO A 328 -4.53 22.86 6.17
N ASN A 329 -4.32 22.70 4.86
CA ASN A 329 -3.22 21.93 4.29
C ASN A 329 -2.72 22.58 3.00
N THR A 330 -1.72 23.46 3.13
CA THR A 330 -1.24 24.37 2.10
C THR A 330 -0.90 23.73 0.76
N PHE A 331 -0.29 22.52 0.76
CA PHE A 331 0.15 21.85 -0.47
C PHE A 331 -0.77 20.74 -0.94
N ALA A 332 -1.85 20.46 -0.22
CA ALA A 332 -2.73 19.34 -0.54
C ALA A 332 -3.43 19.55 -1.89
N ALA A 333 -3.35 18.51 -2.74
CA ALA A 333 -3.86 18.52 -4.10
C ALA A 333 -3.50 19.81 -4.88
N ASN A 334 -2.22 20.20 -4.80
CA ASN A 334 -1.74 21.25 -5.71
C ASN A 334 -2.01 20.84 -7.17
N SER A 335 -2.10 21.84 -8.04
CA SER A 335 -2.56 21.63 -9.42
C SER A 335 -1.69 20.63 -10.19
N LEU A 336 -0.38 20.60 -9.91
CA LEU A 336 0.54 19.62 -10.53
C LEU A 336 0.21 18.20 -10.10
N SER A 337 0.11 17.95 -8.79
CA SER A 337 -0.24 16.62 -8.27
C SER A 337 -1.64 16.20 -8.71
N ALA A 338 -2.59 17.13 -8.79
CA ALA A 338 -3.95 16.84 -9.28
C ALA A 338 -3.96 16.42 -10.75
N ALA A 339 -3.18 17.08 -11.61
CA ALA A 339 -3.04 16.71 -13.03
C ALA A 339 -2.42 15.31 -13.19
N VAL A 340 -1.40 14.99 -12.40
CA VAL A 340 -0.78 13.64 -12.39
C VAL A 340 -1.79 12.59 -11.90
N ALA A 341 -2.51 12.85 -10.82
CA ALA A 341 -3.50 11.92 -10.30
C ALA A 341 -4.64 11.64 -11.30
N LEU A 342 -5.14 12.67 -11.99
CA LEU A 342 -6.13 12.51 -13.08
C LEU A 342 -5.58 11.60 -14.18
N THR A 343 -4.34 11.82 -14.61
CA THR A 343 -3.69 10.99 -15.64
C THR A 343 -3.49 9.54 -15.17
N ASN A 344 -3.11 9.33 -13.90
CA ASN A 344 -3.02 7.99 -13.33
C ASN A 344 -4.37 7.27 -13.35
N LEU A 345 -5.46 7.96 -12.99
CA LEU A 345 -6.82 7.42 -13.04
C LEU A 345 -7.25 7.08 -14.48
N GLU A 346 -6.88 7.90 -15.46
CA GLU A 346 -7.11 7.60 -16.88
C GLU A 346 -6.38 6.32 -17.32
N ILE A 347 -5.10 6.18 -16.98
CA ILE A 347 -4.30 4.99 -17.33
C ILE A 347 -4.86 3.73 -16.64
N LEU A 348 -5.23 3.82 -15.35
CA LEU A 348 -5.79 2.71 -14.59
C LEU A 348 -7.13 2.21 -15.17
N HIS A 349 -7.92 3.11 -15.75
CA HIS A 349 -9.22 2.80 -16.35
C HIS A 349 -9.18 2.69 -17.87
N ASP A 350 -7.99 2.71 -18.48
CA ASP A 350 -7.86 2.54 -19.93
C ASP A 350 -8.33 1.12 -20.32
N PRO A 351 -9.42 0.99 -21.10
CA PRO A 351 -9.98 -0.31 -21.43
C PRO A 351 -9.07 -1.12 -22.35
N GLU A 352 -8.19 -0.47 -23.13
CA GLU A 352 -7.21 -1.15 -23.99
C GLU A 352 -6.10 -1.80 -23.15
N LEU A 353 -5.74 -1.20 -22.04
CA LEU A 353 -4.75 -1.74 -21.11
C LEU A 353 -5.33 -2.78 -20.15
N GLY A 354 -6.60 -2.67 -19.76
CA GLY A 354 -7.26 -3.60 -18.86
C GLY A 354 -6.47 -3.95 -17.61
N LEU A 355 -5.77 -2.97 -17.00
CA LEU A 355 -4.76 -3.20 -15.97
C LEU A 355 -5.31 -3.91 -14.72
N MET A 356 -6.53 -3.57 -14.30
CA MET A 356 -7.12 -4.17 -13.09
C MET A 356 -7.46 -5.66 -13.27
N PRO A 357 -8.24 -6.08 -14.27
CA PRO A 357 -8.48 -7.51 -14.50
C PRO A 357 -7.17 -8.27 -14.80
N ARG A 358 -6.21 -7.63 -15.50
CA ARG A 358 -4.89 -8.23 -15.73
C ARG A 358 -4.13 -8.43 -14.41
N ALA A 359 -4.19 -7.50 -13.47
CA ALA A 359 -3.54 -7.63 -12.17
C ALA A 359 -4.10 -8.84 -11.38
N GLU A 360 -5.40 -9.10 -11.47
CA GLU A 360 -6.01 -10.27 -10.83
C GLU A 360 -5.48 -11.59 -11.42
N LEU A 361 -5.44 -11.70 -12.75
CA LEU A 361 -4.93 -12.89 -13.44
C LEU A 361 -3.43 -13.12 -13.20
N LEU A 362 -2.63 -12.07 -13.34
CA LEU A 362 -1.18 -12.16 -13.05
C LEU A 362 -0.90 -12.51 -11.60
N GLY A 363 -1.71 -11.99 -10.68
CA GLY A 363 -1.57 -12.30 -9.26
C GLY A 363 -1.78 -13.78 -8.96
N GLN A 364 -2.73 -14.44 -9.62
CA GLN A 364 -2.96 -15.88 -9.54
C GLN A 364 -1.76 -16.64 -10.13
N GLU A 365 -1.32 -16.26 -11.33
CA GLU A 365 -0.17 -16.86 -12.03
C GLU A 365 1.12 -16.80 -11.18
N VAL A 366 1.41 -15.65 -10.55
CA VAL A 366 2.56 -15.50 -9.66
C VAL A 366 2.46 -16.41 -8.44
N GLN A 367 1.29 -16.47 -7.79
CA GLN A 367 1.10 -17.32 -6.62
C GLN A 367 1.27 -18.80 -6.96
N GLU A 368 0.71 -19.27 -8.06
CA GLU A 368 0.85 -20.64 -8.55
C GLU A 368 2.32 -20.95 -8.86
N ARG A 369 3.00 -20.07 -9.56
CA ARG A 369 4.41 -20.23 -9.90
C ARG A 369 5.30 -20.33 -8.66
N VAL A 370 5.13 -19.44 -7.68
CA VAL A 370 5.94 -19.46 -6.45
C VAL A 370 5.67 -20.72 -5.62
N ARG A 371 4.42 -21.19 -5.54
CA ARG A 371 4.10 -22.49 -4.91
C ARG A 371 4.80 -23.64 -5.63
N GLY A 372 4.98 -23.53 -6.95
CA GLY A 372 5.69 -24.51 -7.79
C GLY A 372 7.21 -24.59 -7.57
N PHE A 373 7.83 -23.62 -6.88
CA PHE A 373 9.29 -23.67 -6.59
C PHE A 373 9.70 -24.83 -5.67
N GLN A 374 8.74 -25.46 -4.96
CA GLN A 374 8.99 -26.57 -4.03
C GLN A 374 10.09 -26.30 -3.00
N SER A 375 10.38 -25.03 -2.73
CA SER A 375 11.39 -24.63 -1.73
C SER A 375 10.93 -25.03 -0.32
N PRO A 376 11.83 -25.58 0.53
CA PRO A 376 11.52 -25.86 1.92
C PRO A 376 11.22 -24.56 2.70
N TYR A 377 11.70 -23.43 2.25
CA TYR A 377 11.58 -22.14 2.93
C TYR A 377 10.29 -21.38 2.61
N VAL A 378 9.53 -21.72 1.58
CA VAL A 378 8.24 -21.07 1.27
C VAL A 378 7.14 -21.69 2.13
N GLY A 379 6.74 -20.99 3.20
CA GLY A 379 5.69 -21.43 4.12
C GLY A 379 4.29 -21.17 3.62
N GLU A 380 4.02 -19.94 3.16
CA GLU A 380 2.73 -19.54 2.59
C GLU A 380 2.92 -18.54 1.44
N VAL A 381 2.08 -18.66 0.42
CA VAL A 381 1.95 -17.67 -0.66
C VAL A 381 0.51 -17.19 -0.68
N ARG A 382 0.30 -15.91 -0.42
CA ARG A 382 -1.00 -15.26 -0.33
C ARG A 382 -1.01 -13.91 -1.05
N GLY A 383 -2.18 -13.38 -1.29
CA GLY A 383 -2.31 -12.04 -1.87
C GLY A 383 -3.58 -11.89 -2.69
N LYS A 384 -3.79 -10.69 -3.22
CA LYS A 384 -4.89 -10.35 -4.11
C LYS A 384 -4.39 -9.41 -5.21
N GLY A 385 -4.71 -9.74 -6.46
CA GLY A 385 -4.11 -9.03 -7.59
C GLY A 385 -2.57 -9.05 -7.52
N LEU A 386 -1.94 -7.95 -7.84
CA LEU A 386 -0.48 -7.77 -7.71
C LEU A 386 -0.08 -7.16 -6.35
N MET A 387 -0.68 -7.64 -5.28
CA MET A 387 -0.30 -7.41 -3.90
C MET A 387 -0.07 -8.77 -3.23
N ILE A 388 1.13 -9.35 -3.40
CA ILE A 388 1.43 -10.75 -3.05
C ILE A 388 2.54 -10.79 -2.00
N GLY A 389 2.30 -11.54 -0.94
CA GLY A 389 3.24 -11.86 0.12
C GLY A 389 3.68 -13.32 0.04
N ILE A 390 4.98 -13.54 0.05
CA ILE A 390 5.62 -14.86 0.10
C ILE A 390 6.25 -14.98 1.47
N GLU A 391 5.62 -15.72 2.37
CA GLU A 391 6.12 -15.90 3.72
C GLU A 391 7.18 -16.98 3.77
N LEU A 392 8.36 -16.62 4.28
CA LEU A 392 9.51 -17.50 4.38
C LEU A 392 9.65 -18.03 5.80
N VAL A 393 9.93 -19.34 5.92
CA VAL A 393 10.03 -20.06 7.19
C VAL A 393 11.28 -20.93 7.20
N GLU A 394 11.79 -21.24 8.41
CA GLU A 394 12.82 -22.26 8.61
C GLU A 394 12.22 -23.66 8.46
N ASP A 395 11.01 -23.83 8.97
CA ASP A 395 10.30 -25.10 8.96
C ASP A 395 8.79 -24.87 8.73
N LYS A 396 8.21 -25.62 7.79
CA LYS A 396 6.80 -25.47 7.40
C LYS A 396 5.82 -25.99 8.46
N ALA A 397 6.22 -26.94 9.28
CA ALA A 397 5.34 -27.54 10.29
C ALA A 397 5.23 -26.63 11.51
N THR A 398 6.34 -26.07 11.97
CA THR A 398 6.37 -25.14 13.11
C THR A 398 6.03 -23.71 12.70
N LYS A 399 6.16 -23.39 11.41
CA LYS A 399 6.04 -22.04 10.85
C LYS A 399 7.05 -21.05 11.45
N GLU A 400 8.18 -21.53 11.95
CA GLU A 400 9.23 -20.66 12.47
C GLU A 400 9.68 -19.68 11.37
N PRO A 401 9.70 -18.36 11.63
CA PRO A 401 10.11 -17.37 10.64
C PRO A 401 11.53 -17.61 10.16
N LEU A 402 11.79 -17.43 8.86
CA LEU A 402 13.13 -17.53 8.30
C LEU A 402 14.06 -16.51 8.98
N ALA A 403 15.25 -16.95 9.39
CA ALA A 403 16.22 -16.13 10.09
C ALA A 403 16.56 -14.85 9.28
N PRO A 404 16.72 -13.68 9.94
CA PRO A 404 17.01 -12.41 9.26
C PRO A 404 18.25 -12.47 8.36
N GLU A 405 19.26 -13.24 8.74
CA GLU A 405 20.49 -13.41 7.97
C GLU A 405 20.24 -14.13 6.63
N LYS A 406 19.32 -15.12 6.62
CA LYS A 406 18.91 -15.81 5.39
C LYS A 406 18.05 -14.90 4.51
N VAL A 407 17.15 -14.13 5.11
CA VAL A 407 16.40 -13.09 4.36
C VAL A 407 17.38 -12.09 3.74
N GLY A 408 18.41 -11.66 4.50
CA GLY A 408 19.48 -10.81 4.00
C GLY A 408 20.21 -11.38 2.79
N ARG A 409 20.58 -12.67 2.83
CA ARG A 409 21.22 -13.37 1.69
C ARG A 409 20.33 -13.43 0.46
N ILE A 410 19.01 -13.67 0.63
CA ILE A 410 18.07 -13.60 -0.50
C ILE A 410 18.07 -12.19 -1.09
N MET A 411 18.00 -11.15 -0.24
CA MET A 411 17.98 -9.75 -0.69
C MET A 411 19.25 -9.37 -1.45
N GLU A 412 20.41 -9.78 -0.96
CA GLU A 412 21.71 -9.59 -1.64
C GLU A 412 21.77 -10.31 -2.98
N TYR A 413 21.30 -11.56 -3.02
CA TYR A 413 21.27 -12.35 -4.25
C TYR A 413 20.40 -11.70 -5.32
N VAL A 414 19.13 -11.41 -5.00
CA VAL A 414 18.19 -10.83 -5.99
C VAL A 414 18.67 -9.45 -6.47
N LEU A 415 19.21 -8.63 -5.58
CA LEU A 415 19.74 -7.32 -5.92
C LEU A 415 20.99 -7.45 -6.79
N GLY A 416 21.90 -8.35 -6.46
CA GLY A 416 23.10 -8.64 -7.26
C GLY A 416 22.80 -9.17 -8.67
N HIS A 417 21.58 -9.71 -8.88
CA HIS A 417 21.09 -10.19 -10.17
C HIS A 417 20.07 -9.23 -10.84
N GLY A 418 20.03 -7.97 -10.39
CA GLY A 418 19.25 -6.91 -11.02
C GLY A 418 17.75 -6.97 -10.71
N VAL A 419 17.35 -7.46 -9.53
CA VAL A 419 15.95 -7.47 -9.08
C VAL A 419 15.84 -6.79 -7.72
N LEU A 420 14.95 -5.81 -7.61
CA LEU A 420 14.61 -5.17 -6.33
C LEU A 420 13.36 -5.82 -5.75
N MET A 421 13.50 -6.44 -4.59
CA MET A 421 12.41 -6.88 -3.72
C MET A 421 12.56 -6.20 -2.35
N VAL A 422 11.48 -6.11 -1.58
CA VAL A 422 11.49 -5.49 -0.25
C VAL A 422 10.72 -6.38 0.72
N PRO A 423 11.31 -6.81 1.84
CA PRO A 423 10.62 -7.63 2.82
C PRO A 423 9.63 -6.80 3.65
N CYS A 424 8.65 -7.48 4.24
CA CYS A 424 7.70 -6.95 5.21
C CYS A 424 7.26 -8.05 6.18
N GLY A 425 6.12 -7.86 6.85
CA GLY A 425 5.56 -8.80 7.80
C GLY A 425 6.11 -8.62 9.21
N ARG A 426 5.42 -9.22 10.18
CA ARG A 426 5.70 -9.07 11.61
C ARG A 426 7.14 -9.43 12.00
N TYR A 427 7.77 -10.34 11.26
CA TYR A 427 9.12 -10.86 11.50
C TYR A 427 10.11 -10.46 10.41
N GLY A 428 9.69 -9.62 9.42
CA GLY A 428 10.53 -9.23 8.29
C GLY A 428 10.83 -10.36 7.31
N ASN A 429 10.07 -11.44 7.35
CA ASN A 429 10.26 -12.67 6.58
C ASN A 429 9.26 -12.85 5.42
N VAL A 430 8.49 -11.83 5.09
CA VAL A 430 7.55 -11.86 3.96
C VAL A 430 8.14 -11.08 2.79
N MET A 431 8.47 -11.77 1.70
CA MET A 431 8.93 -11.14 0.47
C MET A 431 7.73 -10.62 -0.32
N ARG A 432 7.78 -9.33 -0.70
CA ARG A 432 6.70 -8.66 -1.45
C ARG A 432 6.88 -8.80 -2.95
N VAL A 433 5.80 -9.16 -3.66
CA VAL A 433 5.68 -8.99 -5.11
C VAL A 433 4.57 -7.99 -5.36
N MET A 434 4.97 -6.75 -5.62
CA MET A 434 4.07 -5.61 -5.83
C MET A 434 4.62 -4.67 -6.92
N PRO A 435 4.88 -5.17 -8.14
CA PRO A 435 5.41 -4.35 -9.23
C PRO A 435 4.37 -3.31 -9.69
N SER A 436 4.76 -2.42 -10.62
CA SER A 436 3.76 -1.62 -11.33
C SER A 436 2.76 -2.52 -12.04
N LEU A 437 1.50 -2.06 -12.18
CA LEU A 437 0.46 -2.82 -12.90
C LEU A 437 0.76 -2.94 -14.40
N THR A 438 1.65 -2.07 -14.88
CA THR A 438 2.13 -2.07 -16.27
C THR A 438 3.33 -2.98 -16.50
N ILE A 439 3.81 -3.73 -15.50
CA ILE A 439 4.91 -4.68 -15.69
C ILE A 439 4.56 -5.70 -16.77
N SER A 440 5.48 -5.96 -17.70
CA SER A 440 5.30 -7.04 -18.68
C SER A 440 5.48 -8.42 -18.05
N LYS A 441 4.81 -9.43 -18.60
CA LYS A 441 4.96 -10.82 -18.15
C LYS A 441 6.39 -11.29 -18.20
N ARG A 442 7.13 -10.94 -19.25
CA ARG A 442 8.56 -11.31 -19.41
C ARG A 442 9.41 -10.82 -18.24
N LEU A 443 9.28 -9.54 -17.88
CA LEU A 443 10.02 -8.97 -16.74
C LEU A 443 9.62 -9.60 -15.41
N LEU A 444 8.32 -9.78 -15.20
CA LEU A 444 7.80 -10.39 -13.98
C LEU A 444 8.32 -11.83 -13.81
N HIS A 445 8.25 -12.63 -14.87
CA HIS A 445 8.74 -14.02 -14.83
C HIS A 445 10.26 -14.07 -14.64
N ARG A 446 11.02 -13.21 -15.31
CA ARG A 446 12.47 -13.14 -15.14
C ARG A 446 12.85 -12.79 -13.68
N ALA A 447 12.14 -11.86 -13.06
CA ALA A 447 12.37 -11.52 -11.65
C ALA A 447 12.04 -12.69 -10.71
N LEU A 448 10.99 -13.46 -11.01
CA LEU A 448 10.64 -14.65 -10.24
C LEU A 448 11.65 -15.80 -10.43
N ASP A 449 12.28 -15.93 -11.62
CA ASP A 449 13.38 -16.87 -11.81
C ASP A 449 14.54 -16.56 -10.86
N VAL A 450 14.97 -15.30 -10.84
CA VAL A 450 16.05 -14.83 -9.95
C VAL A 450 15.69 -15.08 -8.48
N PHE A 451 14.43 -14.87 -8.09
CA PHE A 451 13.99 -15.17 -6.73
C PHE A 451 14.00 -16.67 -6.42
N GLY A 452 13.60 -17.51 -7.38
CA GLY A 452 13.69 -18.98 -7.25
C GLY A 452 15.14 -19.46 -7.10
N GLU A 453 16.06 -18.90 -7.90
CA GLU A 453 17.50 -19.15 -7.79
C GLU A 453 18.05 -18.74 -6.41
N ALA A 454 17.61 -17.58 -5.88
CA ALA A 454 17.99 -17.12 -4.54
C ALA A 454 17.55 -18.09 -3.44
N LEU A 455 16.32 -18.62 -3.54
CA LEU A 455 15.82 -19.62 -2.59
C LEU A 455 16.58 -20.94 -2.67
N ALA A 456 17.02 -21.33 -3.86
CA ALA A 456 17.79 -22.57 -4.06
C ALA A 456 19.24 -22.44 -3.59
N SER A 457 19.75 -21.24 -3.41
CA SER A 457 21.12 -20.94 -2.94
C SER A 457 21.28 -20.91 -1.42
N LEU A 458 20.16 -21.00 -0.66
CA LEU A 458 20.18 -21.04 0.81
C LEU A 458 20.60 -22.39 1.37
#